data_90f3659f18e8fe7de3082ea4b59f8017
#
_entry.id   90f3659f18e8fe7de3082ea4b59f8017
#
_cell.length_a   1.000
_cell.length_b   1.000
_cell.length_c   1.000
_cell.angle_alpha   90.00
_cell.angle_beta   90.00
_cell.angle_gamma   90.00
#
_symmetry.space_group_name_H-M   'P 1'
#
loop_
_entity.id
_entity.type
_entity.pdbx_description
1 polymer ?
#
loop_
_entity_poly.entity_id
_entity_poly.type
_entity_poly.pdbx_seq_one_letter_code
_entity_poly.pdbx_strand_id
1 'polypeptide(L)'
;MTNKNYNIPDQLITEIAQEIDMGMVCFINPETLELESILGNSYIYGDTEEFNQEIFAKVNKWKKYIHIEPLESRESFLIMEKFIQCCIPDKDRFKEELWNAISRPKSFQHFKIRIDNSRYRQNWFDFKQEELEKYVREQLRFAE
;
A
#
# COMPACT_ATOMS: atom_id res chain seq x y z
N MET A 1 -9.68 -5.19 -28.48
CA MET A 1 -9.27 -5.22 -28.08
C MET A 1 -8.30 -5.16 -27.58
N THR A 2 -8.15 -4.89 -27.17
CA THR A 2 -6.80 -4.83 -26.98
C THR A 2 -6.43 -4.66 -25.56
N ASN A 3 -5.86 -5.61 -25.02
CA ASN A 3 -5.21 -5.55 -23.73
C ASN A 3 -4.11 -4.53 -23.81
N LYS A 4 -4.40 -3.35 -23.32
CA LYS A 4 -3.34 -2.39 -23.11
C LYS A 4 -2.57 -2.83 -21.89
N ASN A 5 -1.68 -3.76 -22.07
CA ASN A 5 -0.72 -4.07 -21.03
C ASN A 5 0.24 -2.91 -20.96
N TYR A 6 -0.02 -2.02 -20.03
CA TYR A 6 0.95 -0.98 -19.74
C TYR A 6 2.20 -1.64 -19.20
N ASN A 7 3.30 -1.36 -19.82
CA ASN A 7 4.58 -1.95 -19.41
C ASN A 7 5.16 -1.12 -18.26
N ILE A 8 4.65 -1.37 -17.07
CA ILE A 8 5.09 -0.66 -15.87
C ILE A 8 6.29 -1.41 -15.27
N PRO A 9 7.45 -0.74 -15.15
CA PRO A 9 8.64 -1.41 -14.59
C PRO A 9 8.44 -1.81 -13.12
N ASP A 10 9.09 -2.89 -12.72
CA ASP A 10 9.02 -3.38 -11.34
C ASP A 10 9.45 -2.32 -10.34
N GLN A 11 10.46 -1.52 -10.68
CA GLN A 11 10.93 -0.45 -9.81
C GLN A 11 9.82 0.56 -9.51
N LEU A 12 9.03 0.92 -10.52
CA LEU A 12 7.92 1.85 -10.33
C LEU A 12 6.83 1.20 -9.48
N ILE A 13 6.57 -0.08 -9.65
CA ILE A 13 5.61 -0.82 -8.82
C ILE A 13 6.06 -0.77 -7.36
N THR A 14 7.33 -0.97 -7.12
CA THR A 14 7.90 -0.90 -5.76
C THR A 14 7.68 0.49 -5.15
N GLU A 15 7.94 1.54 -5.93
CA GLU A 15 7.74 2.92 -5.47
C GLU A 15 6.28 3.22 -5.16
N ILE A 16 5.37 2.78 -6.04
CA ILE A 16 3.94 2.97 -5.82
C ILE A 16 3.51 2.26 -4.54
N ALA A 17 3.98 1.03 -4.33
CA ALA A 17 3.66 0.27 -3.14
C ALA A 17 4.12 0.99 -1.88
N GLN A 18 5.29 1.59 -1.90
CA GLN A 18 5.82 2.36 -0.77
C GLN A 18 4.96 3.59 -0.48
N GLU A 19 4.53 4.29 -1.53
CA GLU A 19 3.66 5.46 -1.38
C GLU A 19 2.31 5.06 -0.78
N ILE A 20 1.73 3.98 -1.27
CA ILE A 20 0.47 3.46 -0.76
C ILE A 20 0.59 3.06 0.71
N ASP A 21 1.72 2.47 1.09
CA ASP A 21 1.98 2.08 2.48
C ASP A 21 1.99 3.29 3.41
N MET A 22 2.37 4.45 2.88
CA MET A 22 2.36 5.69 3.63
C MET A 22 1.00 6.40 3.61
N GLY A 23 -0.01 5.79 2.99
CA GLY A 23 -1.34 6.37 2.90
C GLY A 23 -1.54 7.33 1.74
N MET A 24 -0.63 7.32 0.77
CA MET A 24 -0.72 8.20 -0.40
C MET A 24 -1.64 7.63 -1.46
N VAL A 25 -2.35 8.52 -2.15
CA VAL A 25 -3.07 8.20 -3.38
C VAL A 25 -2.14 8.49 -4.53
N CYS A 26 -1.97 7.53 -5.43
CA CYS A 26 -1.01 7.64 -6.53
C CYS A 26 -1.70 7.85 -7.88
N PHE A 27 -1.08 8.68 -8.71
CA PHE A 27 -1.50 8.89 -10.10
C PHE A 27 -0.30 8.57 -10.98
N ILE A 28 -0.47 7.66 -11.92
CA ILE A 28 0.61 7.21 -12.80
C ILE A 28 0.24 7.52 -14.24
N ASN A 29 1.17 8.13 -14.96
CA ASN A 29 1.03 8.31 -16.40
C ASN A 29 1.55 7.04 -17.08
N PRO A 30 0.68 6.22 -17.69
CA PRO A 30 1.14 4.95 -18.26
C PRO A 30 2.04 5.09 -19.47
N GLU A 31 2.03 6.26 -20.10
CA GLU A 31 2.88 6.53 -21.28
C GLU A 31 4.26 7.03 -20.90
N THR A 32 4.33 8.00 -19.97
CA THR A 32 5.60 8.61 -19.56
C THR A 32 6.19 7.97 -18.31
N LEU A 33 5.39 7.22 -17.58
CA LEU A 33 5.76 6.57 -16.31
C LEU A 33 6.00 7.58 -15.18
N GLU A 34 5.47 8.78 -15.33
CA GLU A 34 5.50 9.77 -14.24
C GLU A 34 4.57 9.34 -13.12
N LEU A 35 5.02 9.57 -11.90
CA LEU A 35 4.26 9.26 -10.69
C LEU A 35 4.05 10.53 -9.91
N GLU A 36 2.79 10.82 -9.60
CA GLU A 36 2.43 11.89 -8.67
C GLU A 36 1.61 11.28 -7.54
N SER A 37 1.70 11.85 -6.36
CA SER A 37 0.94 11.35 -5.23
C SER A 37 0.50 12.47 -4.32
N ILE A 38 -0.64 12.23 -3.64
CA ILE A 38 -1.16 13.14 -2.63
C ILE A 38 -1.50 12.31 -1.40
N LEU A 39 -1.52 12.96 -0.25
CA LEU A 39 -1.92 12.28 0.98
C LEU A 39 -3.40 11.90 0.88
N GLY A 40 -3.72 10.65 1.18
CA GLY A 40 -5.06 10.10 0.94
C GLY A 40 -6.20 10.83 1.64
N ASN A 41 -5.93 11.42 2.81
CA ASN A 41 -6.93 12.18 3.56
C ASN A 41 -6.71 13.69 3.48
N SER A 42 -5.87 14.14 2.57
CA SER A 42 -5.48 15.57 2.50
C SER A 42 -6.61 16.49 2.10
N TYR A 43 -7.60 15.97 1.38
CA TYR A 43 -8.76 16.77 0.98
C TYR A 43 -9.68 17.10 2.15
N ILE A 44 -9.46 16.49 3.32
CA ILE A 44 -10.20 16.78 4.55
C ILE A 44 -9.61 18.02 5.25
N TYR A 45 -8.32 18.27 5.05
CA TYR A 45 -7.59 19.35 5.70
C TYR A 45 -7.23 20.41 4.67
N GLY A 46 -7.75 21.61 4.81
CA GLY A 46 -7.60 22.70 3.86
C GLY A 46 -6.16 23.16 3.63
N ASP A 47 -5.25 22.85 4.55
CA ASP A 47 -3.86 23.32 4.50
C ASP A 47 -3.07 22.81 3.30
N THR A 48 -3.47 21.67 2.73
CA THR A 48 -2.78 21.05 1.60
C THR A 48 -3.51 21.26 0.29
N GLU A 49 -4.59 22.03 0.28
CA GLU A 49 -5.44 22.20 -0.89
C GLU A 49 -4.70 22.77 -2.09
N GLU A 50 -3.89 23.81 -1.87
CA GLU A 50 -3.10 24.43 -2.94
C GLU A 50 -2.15 23.42 -3.59
N PHE A 51 -1.44 22.68 -2.79
CA PHE A 51 -0.50 21.66 -3.26
C PHE A 51 -1.24 20.60 -4.07
N ASN A 52 -2.39 20.13 -3.55
CA ASN A 52 -3.19 19.12 -4.22
C ASN A 52 -3.73 19.63 -5.55
N GLN A 53 -4.10 20.91 -5.63
CA GLN A 53 -4.58 21.51 -6.87
C GLN A 53 -3.49 21.54 -7.93
N GLU A 54 -2.25 21.80 -7.55
CA GLU A 54 -1.11 21.75 -8.47
C GLU A 54 -0.92 20.35 -9.03
N ILE A 55 -0.99 19.34 -8.16
CA ILE A 55 -0.87 17.94 -8.57
C ILE A 55 -2.01 17.57 -9.52
N PHE A 56 -3.24 17.91 -9.18
CA PHE A 56 -4.40 17.60 -10.01
C PHE A 56 -4.31 18.31 -11.36
N ALA A 57 -3.85 19.56 -11.39
CA ALA A 57 -3.69 20.29 -12.63
C ALA A 57 -2.67 19.59 -13.52
N LYS A 58 -1.57 19.11 -12.95
CA LYS A 58 -0.55 18.38 -13.68
C LYS A 58 -1.09 17.07 -14.26
N VAL A 59 -1.79 16.31 -13.41
CA VAL A 59 -2.37 15.03 -13.83
C VAL A 59 -3.41 15.21 -14.92
N ASN A 60 -4.22 16.26 -14.81
CA ASN A 60 -5.26 16.54 -15.79
C ASN A 60 -4.71 16.91 -17.18
N LYS A 61 -3.45 17.30 -17.26
CA LYS A 61 -2.79 17.57 -18.53
C LYS A 61 -2.36 16.29 -19.24
N TRP A 62 -2.28 15.19 -18.51
CA TRP A 62 -1.93 13.91 -19.10
C TRP A 62 -3.11 13.41 -19.93
N LYS A 63 -2.82 12.73 -21.02
CA LYS A 63 -3.87 12.09 -21.83
C LYS A 63 -4.62 11.04 -21.06
N LYS A 64 -3.89 10.31 -20.24
CA LYS A 64 -4.42 9.21 -19.41
C LYS A 64 -3.70 9.20 -18.10
N TYR A 65 -4.39 8.72 -17.07
CA TYR A 65 -3.72 8.42 -15.82
C TYR A 65 -4.37 7.21 -15.18
N ILE A 66 -3.60 6.52 -14.37
CA ILE A 66 -4.07 5.42 -13.55
C ILE A 66 -4.08 5.91 -12.10
N HIS A 67 -5.17 5.68 -11.42
CA HIS A 67 -5.39 6.13 -10.06
C HIS A 67 -5.35 4.92 -9.13
N ILE A 68 -4.48 4.94 -8.12
CA ILE A 68 -4.37 3.84 -7.16
C ILE A 68 -4.54 4.40 -5.75
N GLU A 69 -5.54 3.88 -5.05
CA GLU A 69 -5.85 4.25 -3.67
C GLU A 69 -5.04 3.40 -2.71
N PRO A 70 -4.74 3.93 -1.51
CA PRO A 70 -4.15 3.08 -0.47
C PRO A 70 -5.14 2.00 -0.04
N LEU A 71 -4.64 0.98 0.63
CA LEU A 71 -5.48 -0.10 1.14
C LEU A 71 -6.44 0.41 2.22
N GLU A 72 -7.62 -0.16 2.26
CA GLU A 72 -8.55 0.08 3.35
C GLU A 72 -8.07 -0.69 4.59
N SER A 73 -8.52 -0.26 5.75
CA SER A 73 -8.13 -0.88 7.03
C SER A 73 -8.39 -2.38 7.05
N ARG A 74 -9.50 -2.82 6.48
CA ARG A 74 -9.83 -4.24 6.41
C ARG A 74 -8.80 -5.02 5.61
N GLU A 75 -8.37 -4.47 4.47
CA GLU A 75 -7.38 -5.12 3.62
C GLU A 75 -6.02 -5.20 4.30
N SER A 76 -5.63 -4.11 4.98
CA SER A 76 -4.39 -4.09 5.75
C SER A 76 -4.42 -5.08 6.90
N PHE A 77 -5.57 -5.22 7.55
CA PHE A 77 -5.76 -6.20 8.61
C PHE A 77 -5.58 -7.63 8.09
N LEU A 78 -6.12 -7.92 6.91
CA LEU A 78 -5.99 -9.24 6.29
C LEU A 78 -4.53 -9.59 6.00
N ILE A 79 -3.73 -8.59 5.64
CA ILE A 79 -2.29 -8.81 5.42
C ILE A 79 -1.61 -9.22 6.72
N MET A 80 -1.96 -8.59 7.84
CA MET A 80 -1.43 -8.97 9.14
C MET A 80 -1.80 -10.41 9.50
N GLU A 81 -3.07 -10.77 9.31
CA GLU A 81 -3.54 -12.13 9.58
C GLU A 81 -2.79 -13.14 8.73
N LYS A 82 -2.63 -12.84 7.45
CA LYS A 82 -1.92 -13.73 6.52
C LYS A 82 -0.47 -13.93 6.93
N PHE A 83 0.19 -12.85 7.36
CA PHE A 83 1.57 -12.94 7.84
C PHE A 83 1.66 -13.86 9.06
N ILE A 84 0.79 -13.67 10.03
CA ILE A 84 0.80 -14.48 11.24
C ILE A 84 0.58 -15.96 10.89
N GLN A 85 -0.38 -16.22 10.02
CA GLN A 85 -0.74 -17.57 9.61
C GLN A 85 0.37 -18.26 8.85
N CYS A 86 1.01 -17.56 7.92
CA CYS A 86 1.91 -18.19 6.95
C CYS A 86 3.39 -18.07 7.28
N CYS A 87 3.78 -17.05 8.03
CA CYS A 87 5.19 -16.72 8.20
C CYS A 87 5.74 -16.98 9.59
N ILE A 88 4.88 -17.23 10.56
CA ILE A 88 5.32 -17.51 11.93
C ILE A 88 5.03 -18.99 12.23
N PRO A 89 6.05 -19.76 12.64
CA PRO A 89 5.85 -21.18 12.93
C PRO A 89 4.84 -21.42 14.05
N ASP A 90 4.03 -22.45 13.91
CA ASP A 90 3.03 -22.81 14.92
C ASP A 90 3.63 -23.07 16.30
N LYS A 91 4.89 -23.53 16.31
CA LYS A 91 5.60 -23.83 17.56
C LYS A 91 6.06 -22.60 18.31
N ASP A 92 6.08 -21.45 17.64
CA ASP A 92 6.56 -20.22 18.24
C ASP A 92 5.41 -19.55 18.99
N ARG A 93 5.62 -19.34 20.29
CA ARG A 93 4.64 -18.68 21.16
C ARG A 93 4.30 -17.27 20.68
N PHE A 94 5.22 -16.67 19.98
CA PHE A 94 5.01 -15.33 19.43
C PHE A 94 3.80 -15.29 18.48
N LYS A 95 3.53 -16.38 17.80
CA LYS A 95 2.34 -16.49 16.93
C LYS A 95 1.07 -16.23 17.72
N GLU A 96 0.96 -16.85 18.88
CA GLU A 96 -0.19 -16.68 19.77
C GLU A 96 -0.28 -15.26 20.31
N GLU A 97 0.86 -14.68 20.68
CA GLU A 97 0.93 -13.28 21.12
C GLU A 97 0.38 -12.33 20.05
N LEU A 98 0.75 -12.55 18.79
CA LEU A 98 0.29 -11.71 17.70
C LEU A 98 -1.21 -11.87 17.44
N TRP A 99 -1.72 -13.13 17.50
CA TRP A 99 -3.16 -13.34 17.36
C TRP A 99 -3.92 -12.60 18.45
N ASN A 100 -3.42 -12.64 19.69
CA ASN A 100 -4.03 -11.90 20.80
C ASN A 100 -3.96 -10.41 20.57
N ALA A 101 -2.84 -9.92 20.07
CA ALA A 101 -2.64 -8.49 19.83
C ALA A 101 -3.65 -7.93 18.83
N ILE A 102 -3.89 -8.63 17.73
CA ILE A 102 -4.80 -8.15 16.69
C ILE A 102 -6.26 -8.38 17.01
N SER A 103 -6.56 -9.19 18.06
CA SER A 103 -7.92 -9.40 18.51
C SER A 103 -8.44 -8.27 19.40
N ARG A 104 -7.57 -7.34 19.78
CA ARG A 104 -7.92 -6.23 20.68
C ARG A 104 -8.18 -4.96 19.87
N PRO A 105 -8.88 -3.97 20.46
CA PRO A 105 -8.94 -2.64 19.87
C PRO A 105 -7.52 -2.11 19.64
N LYS A 106 -7.36 -1.27 18.63
CA LYS A 106 -6.06 -0.73 18.21
C LYS A 106 -5.12 -1.85 17.73
N SER A 107 -5.67 -2.75 16.95
CA SER A 107 -4.96 -3.93 16.44
C SER A 107 -3.64 -3.59 15.75
N PHE A 108 -3.64 -2.57 14.89
CA PHE A 108 -2.43 -2.18 14.15
C PHE A 108 -1.32 -1.71 15.08
N GLN A 109 -1.68 -0.93 16.07
CA GLN A 109 -0.72 -0.41 17.05
C GLN A 109 -0.11 -1.54 17.87
N HIS A 110 -0.94 -2.45 18.35
CA HIS A 110 -0.47 -3.60 19.14
C HIS A 110 0.40 -4.52 18.32
N PHE A 111 0.01 -4.79 17.09
CA PHE A 111 0.80 -5.61 16.17
C PHE A 111 2.16 -4.97 15.92
N LYS A 112 2.17 -3.68 15.58
CA LYS A 112 3.40 -2.96 15.25
C LYS A 112 4.40 -2.98 16.40
N ILE A 113 3.93 -2.72 17.61
CA ILE A 113 4.80 -2.71 18.78
C ILE A 113 5.49 -4.06 18.96
N ARG A 114 4.74 -5.15 18.84
CA ARG A 114 5.28 -6.49 19.02
C ARG A 114 6.22 -6.91 17.90
N ILE A 115 5.84 -6.62 16.67
CA ILE A 115 6.66 -6.96 15.51
C ILE A 115 7.99 -6.20 15.55
N ASP A 116 7.94 -4.90 15.86
CA ASP A 116 9.16 -4.06 15.89
C ASP A 116 10.17 -4.55 16.91
N ASN A 117 9.71 -5.21 17.96
CA ASN A 117 10.57 -5.73 19.03
C ASN A 117 10.87 -7.22 18.87
N SER A 118 10.57 -7.80 17.72
CA SER A 118 10.75 -9.23 17.48
C SER A 118 11.80 -9.51 16.41
N ARG A 119 12.21 -10.77 16.34
CA ARG A 119 13.10 -11.24 15.26
C ARG A 119 12.41 -11.30 13.91
N TYR A 120 11.09 -11.10 13.86
CA TYR A 120 10.30 -11.14 12.62
C TYR A 120 10.11 -9.78 11.96
N ARG A 121 10.74 -8.75 12.50
CA ARG A 121 10.56 -7.38 12.00
C ARG A 121 10.86 -7.27 10.51
N GLN A 122 12.01 -7.77 10.07
CA GLN A 122 12.39 -7.70 8.65
C GLN A 122 11.49 -8.59 7.80
N ASN A 123 11.15 -9.76 8.30
CA ASN A 123 10.22 -10.66 7.60
C ASN A 123 8.89 -10.00 7.34
N TRP A 124 8.40 -9.25 8.33
CA TRP A 124 7.15 -8.51 8.20
C TRP A 124 7.25 -7.42 7.13
N PHE A 125 8.32 -6.64 7.13
CA PHE A 125 8.50 -5.58 6.15
C PHE A 125 8.55 -6.16 4.73
N ASP A 126 9.30 -7.24 4.54
CA ASP A 126 9.41 -7.90 3.24
C ASP A 126 8.07 -8.47 2.78
N PHE A 127 7.36 -9.12 3.69
CA PHE A 127 6.05 -9.70 3.39
C PHE A 127 5.04 -8.62 3.02
N LYS A 128 4.97 -7.56 3.81
CA LYS A 128 4.06 -6.46 3.56
C LYS A 128 4.35 -5.81 2.20
N GLN A 129 5.62 -5.57 1.91
CA GLN A 129 6.01 -4.99 0.63
C GLN A 129 5.56 -5.87 -0.54
N GLU A 130 5.75 -7.16 -0.45
CA GLU A 130 5.31 -8.10 -1.49
C GLU A 130 3.79 -8.06 -1.69
N GLU A 131 3.04 -8.04 -0.60
CA GLU A 131 1.58 -8.00 -0.68
C GLU A 131 1.10 -6.69 -1.29
N LEU A 132 1.74 -5.58 -0.94
CA LEU A 132 1.40 -4.29 -1.52
C LEU A 132 1.73 -4.25 -3.01
N GLU A 133 2.85 -4.83 -3.42
CA GLU A 133 3.19 -4.90 -4.84
C GLU A 133 2.18 -5.75 -5.63
N LYS A 134 1.71 -6.83 -5.04
CA LYS A 134 0.65 -7.64 -5.65
C LYS A 134 -0.62 -6.82 -5.84
N TYR A 135 -0.98 -6.05 -4.82
CA TYR A 135 -2.14 -5.16 -4.90
C TYR A 135 -1.97 -4.14 -6.02
N VAL A 136 -0.80 -3.51 -6.12
CA VAL A 136 -0.52 -2.53 -7.17
C VAL A 136 -0.64 -3.17 -8.54
N ARG A 137 -0.06 -4.35 -8.74
CA ARG A 137 -0.13 -5.06 -10.01
C ARG A 137 -1.57 -5.39 -10.40
N GLU A 138 -2.40 -5.78 -9.44
CA GLU A 138 -3.81 -6.02 -9.69
C GLU A 138 -4.53 -4.74 -10.11
N GLN A 139 -4.27 -3.64 -9.41
CA GLN A 139 -4.89 -2.37 -9.73
C GLN A 139 -4.50 -1.90 -11.13
N LEU A 140 -3.25 -2.08 -11.50
CA LEU A 140 -2.78 -1.72 -12.85
C LEU A 140 -3.45 -2.57 -13.91
N ARG A 141 -3.67 -3.84 -13.63
CA ARG A 141 -4.33 -4.76 -14.57
C ARG A 141 -5.79 -4.39 -14.78
N PHE A 142 -6.48 -3.92 -13.74
CA PHE A 142 -7.88 -3.55 -13.84
C PHE A 142 -8.09 -2.13 -14.37
N ALA A 143 -7.02 -1.36 -14.54
CA ALA A 143 -7.10 0.05 -14.94
C ALA A 143 -7.22 0.25 -16.45
N GLU A 144 -7.49 -0.77 -17.21
CA GLU A 144 -7.57 -0.65 -18.66
C GLU A 144 -8.86 -0.02 -19.14
#